data_f846a833a6a93852d98198d99ac785d2
#
_entry.id   f846a833a6a93852d98198d99ac785d2
#
_cell.length_a   1.000
_cell.length_b   1.000
_cell.length_c   1.000
_cell.angle_alpha   90.00
_cell.angle_beta   90.00
_cell.angle_gamma   90.00
#
_symmetry.space_group_name_H-M   'P 1'
#
loop_
_entity.id
_entity.type
_entity.pdbx_description
1 polymer ?
#
loop_
_entity_poly.entity_id
_entity_poly.type
_entity_poly.pdbx_seq_one_letter_code
_entity_poly.pdbx_strand_id
1 'polypeptide(L)'
;MSRIRVTKEFSFEMAHMLEGYDGPCSEIHGHSYRLFVTVAGTPCSDPQNPKYGMVIDFGVLKRIVGGRIVDVYDHSLVVRRTADNGELIRTLAAG
;
A
#
# COMPACT_ATOMS: atom_id res chain seq x y z
N MET A 1 15.84 11.59 24.73
CA MET A 1 14.39 11.47 24.48
C MET A 1 14.07 10.12 23.86
N SER A 2 12.95 9.58 24.24
CA SER A 2 12.54 8.26 23.77
C SER A 2 12.09 8.31 22.31
N ARG A 3 12.44 7.31 21.55
CA ARG A 3 11.82 7.08 20.24
C ARG A 3 10.49 6.39 20.45
N ILE A 4 9.49 6.86 19.75
CA ILE A 4 8.14 6.31 19.79
C ILE A 4 7.81 5.79 18.40
N ARG A 5 7.10 4.66 18.37
CA ARG A 5 6.56 4.09 17.13
C ARG A 5 5.07 4.32 17.10
N VAL A 6 4.59 4.80 15.97
CA VAL A 6 3.16 4.94 15.72
C VAL A 6 2.80 4.11 14.50
N THR A 7 1.71 3.36 14.58
CA THR A 7 1.29 2.46 13.52
C THR A 7 -0.11 2.84 13.07
N LYS A 8 -0.30 2.93 11.76
CA LYS A 8 -1.61 3.14 11.17
C LYS A 8 -1.93 1.99 10.22
N GLU A 9 -3.16 1.50 10.29
CA GLU A 9 -3.67 0.46 9.41
C GLU A 9 -4.38 1.08 8.22
N PHE A 10 -4.11 0.51 7.05
CA PHE A 10 -4.80 0.82 5.80
C PHE A 10 -5.34 -0.47 5.22
N SER A 11 -6.44 -0.41 4.51
CA SER A 11 -6.98 -1.57 3.81
C SER A 11 -7.26 -1.23 2.36
N PHE A 12 -7.10 -2.21 1.50
CA PHE A 12 -7.41 -2.08 0.08
C PHE A 12 -7.71 -3.46 -0.52
N GLU A 13 -8.38 -3.43 -1.66
CA GLU A 13 -8.76 -4.62 -2.39
C GLU A 13 -7.90 -4.70 -3.65
N MET A 14 -7.31 -5.86 -3.90
CA MET A 14 -6.43 -6.04 -5.06
C MET A 14 -6.59 -7.44 -5.60
N ALA A 15 -6.64 -7.58 -6.92
CA ALA A 15 -6.63 -8.86 -7.58
C ALA A 15 -5.22 -9.22 -8.03
N HIS A 16 -4.94 -10.51 -8.11
CA HIS A 16 -3.67 -10.98 -8.64
C HIS A 16 -3.84 -12.30 -9.39
N MET A 17 -2.81 -12.66 -10.15
CA MET A 17 -2.73 -13.90 -10.86
C MET A 17 -1.27 -14.33 -10.93
N LEU A 18 -1.00 -15.59 -10.60
CA LEU A 18 0.32 -16.19 -10.75
C LEU A 18 0.29 -17.12 -11.95
N GLU A 19 0.55 -16.57 -13.12
CA GLU A 19 0.56 -17.33 -14.37
C GLU A 19 1.65 -18.38 -14.34
N GLY A 20 1.30 -19.61 -14.74
CA GLY A 20 2.21 -20.74 -14.72
C GLY A 20 2.30 -21.47 -13.38
N TYR A 21 1.62 -20.97 -12.35
CA TYR A 21 1.53 -21.63 -11.06
C TYR A 21 0.43 -22.68 -11.10
N ASP A 22 0.65 -23.83 -10.49
CA ASP A 22 -0.30 -24.96 -10.52
C ASP A 22 -1.28 -24.97 -9.36
N GLY A 23 -1.31 -23.92 -8.54
CA GLY A 23 -2.23 -23.75 -7.43
C GLY A 23 -3.36 -22.78 -7.75
N PRO A 24 -4.20 -22.47 -6.75
CA PRO A 24 -5.33 -21.55 -6.94
C PRO A 24 -4.95 -20.16 -7.43
N CYS A 25 -3.73 -19.71 -7.16
CA CYS A 25 -3.27 -18.39 -7.57
C CYS A 25 -2.93 -18.29 -9.06
N SER A 26 -3.04 -19.38 -9.84
CA SER A 26 -2.88 -19.34 -11.29
C SER A 26 -4.03 -18.61 -12.00
N GLU A 27 -5.16 -18.48 -11.33
CA GLU A 27 -6.34 -17.77 -11.84
C GLU A 27 -6.43 -16.39 -11.25
N ILE A 28 -7.15 -15.49 -11.95
CA ILE A 28 -7.41 -14.15 -11.43
C ILE A 28 -8.35 -14.26 -10.25
N HIS A 29 -7.94 -13.73 -9.12
CA HIS A 29 -8.79 -13.66 -7.94
C HIS A 29 -8.40 -12.44 -7.08
N GLY A 30 -9.34 -12.00 -6.28
CA GLY A 30 -9.17 -10.83 -5.43
C GLY A 30 -8.93 -11.20 -3.99
N HIS A 31 -8.23 -10.32 -3.29
CA HIS A 31 -8.01 -10.40 -1.85
C HIS A 31 -8.23 -9.05 -1.20
N SER A 32 -8.61 -9.10 0.07
CA SER A 32 -8.57 -7.94 0.94
C SER A 32 -7.21 -7.89 1.61
N TYR A 33 -6.55 -6.76 1.53
CA TYR A 33 -5.24 -6.54 2.12
C TYR A 33 -5.32 -5.55 3.26
N ARG A 34 -4.50 -5.78 4.27
CA ARG A 34 -4.30 -4.84 5.36
C ARG A 34 -2.83 -4.46 5.39
N LEU A 35 -2.57 -3.16 5.33
CA LEU A 35 -1.22 -2.61 5.35
C LEU A 35 -1.03 -1.87 6.67
N PHE A 36 0.00 -2.26 7.41
CA PHE A 36 0.37 -1.59 8.65
C PHE A 36 1.64 -0.78 8.39
N VAL A 37 1.55 0.52 8.54
CA VAL A 37 2.70 1.41 8.36
C VAL A 37 3.12 1.93 9.72
N THR A 38 4.36 1.65 10.08
CA THR A 38 4.94 2.09 11.36
C THR A 38 5.97 3.16 11.09
N VAL A 39 5.83 4.28 11.78
CA VAL A 39 6.80 5.38 11.75
C VAL A 39 7.40 5.51 13.13
N ALA A 40 8.73 5.54 13.20
CA ALA A 40 9.44 5.70 14.44
C ALA A 40 10.13 7.06 14.45
N GLY A 41 10.09 7.72 15.58
CA GLY A 41 10.75 9.02 15.73
C GLY A 41 10.62 9.59 17.14
N THR A 42 11.16 10.77 17.32
CA THR A 42 11.04 11.53 18.54
C THR A 42 9.85 12.48 18.42
N PRO A 43 8.92 12.48 19.38
CA PRO A 43 7.81 13.44 19.32
C PRO A 43 8.28 14.88 19.29
N CYS A 44 7.55 15.71 18.56
CA CYS A 44 7.84 17.14 18.51
C CYS A 44 7.79 17.72 19.94
N SER A 45 8.87 18.38 20.36
CA SER A 45 9.01 18.90 21.71
C SER A 45 8.76 20.40 21.81
N ASP A 46 8.42 21.06 20.72
CA ASP A 46 8.13 22.48 20.70
C ASP A 46 6.65 22.74 21.04
N PRO A 47 6.35 23.30 22.23
CA PRO A 47 4.95 23.57 22.63
C PRO A 47 4.23 24.59 21.75
N GLN A 48 4.96 25.37 20.96
CA GLN A 48 4.37 26.34 20.04
C GLN A 48 4.00 25.74 18.70
N ASN A 49 4.48 24.54 18.41
CA ASN A 49 4.20 23.87 17.15
C ASN A 49 2.85 23.16 17.23
N PRO A 50 1.96 23.33 16.23
CA PRO A 50 0.67 22.62 16.22
C PRO A 50 0.81 21.10 16.26
N LYS A 51 1.98 20.57 15.89
CA LYS A 51 2.29 19.14 15.93
C LYS A 51 2.94 18.71 17.25
N TYR A 52 2.90 19.56 18.27
CA TYR A 52 3.50 19.24 19.58
C TYR A 52 3.04 17.88 20.10
N GLY A 53 4.00 17.07 20.49
CA GLY A 53 3.73 15.72 20.99
C GLY A 53 3.57 14.65 19.91
N MET A 54 3.59 15.02 18.65
CA MET A 54 3.42 14.06 17.55
C MET A 54 4.76 13.64 16.97
N VAL A 55 4.87 12.35 16.63
CA VAL A 55 5.96 11.85 15.78
C VAL A 55 5.63 12.22 14.33
N ILE A 56 4.40 11.98 13.92
CA ILE A 56 3.86 12.36 12.63
C ILE A 56 2.36 12.61 12.77
N ASP A 57 1.83 13.54 12.01
CA ASP A 57 0.39 13.75 11.91
C ASP A 57 -0.21 12.60 11.06
N PHE A 58 -1.19 11.89 11.61
CA PHE A 58 -1.84 10.79 10.87
C PHE A 58 -2.51 11.25 9.59
N GLY A 59 -2.96 12.50 9.50
CA GLY A 59 -3.50 13.05 8.27
C GLY A 59 -2.45 13.14 7.16
N VAL A 60 -1.22 13.52 7.52
CA VAL A 60 -0.09 13.53 6.59
C VAL A 60 0.28 12.12 6.17
N LEU A 61 0.37 11.21 7.13
CA LEU A 61 0.68 9.80 6.86
C LEU A 61 -0.37 9.18 5.94
N LYS A 62 -1.65 9.42 6.19
CA LYS A 62 -2.75 8.94 5.36
C LYS A 62 -2.63 9.48 3.93
N ARG A 63 -2.30 10.74 3.76
CA ARG A 63 -2.16 11.35 2.43
C ARG A 63 -1.01 10.72 1.65
N ILE A 64 0.13 10.51 2.29
CA ILE A 64 1.32 9.95 1.64
C ILE A 64 1.08 8.49 1.28
N VAL A 65 0.69 7.66 2.22
CA VAL A 65 0.48 6.22 2.01
C VAL A 65 -0.73 6.00 1.11
N GLY A 66 -1.81 6.75 1.32
CA GLY A 66 -2.99 6.67 0.47
C GLY A 66 -2.67 6.97 -0.98
N GLY A 67 -1.95 8.06 -1.25
CA GLY A 67 -1.63 8.44 -2.61
C GLY A 67 -0.59 7.57 -3.29
N ARG A 68 0.41 7.09 -2.55
CA ARG A 68 1.54 6.36 -3.14
C ARG A 68 1.38 4.85 -3.16
N ILE A 69 0.56 4.30 -2.29
CA ILE A 69 0.39 2.84 -2.16
C ILE A 69 -1.06 2.45 -2.35
N VAL A 70 -1.95 2.93 -1.48
CA VAL A 70 -3.34 2.47 -1.45
C VAL A 70 -4.04 2.81 -2.77
N ASP A 71 -3.98 4.06 -3.23
CA ASP A 71 -4.65 4.49 -4.46
C ASP A 71 -4.06 3.82 -5.71
N VAL A 72 -2.78 3.43 -5.66
CA VAL A 72 -2.14 2.74 -6.77
C VAL A 72 -2.61 1.30 -6.90
N TYR A 73 -2.74 0.60 -5.77
CA TYR A 73 -3.04 -0.84 -5.77
C TYR A 73 -4.50 -1.16 -5.54
N ASP A 74 -5.26 -0.27 -4.89
CA ASP A 74 -6.67 -0.51 -4.59
C ASP A 74 -7.46 -0.68 -5.90
N HIS A 75 -8.22 -1.77 -5.97
CA HIS A 75 -8.99 -2.16 -7.16
C HIS A 75 -8.12 -2.40 -8.40
N SER A 76 -6.85 -2.74 -8.22
CA SER A 76 -5.94 -3.05 -9.31
C SER A 76 -5.84 -4.56 -9.54
N LEU A 77 -5.31 -4.93 -10.70
CA LEU A 77 -4.90 -6.29 -11.03
C LEU A 77 -3.39 -6.34 -11.12
N VAL A 78 -2.76 -7.18 -10.30
CA VAL A 78 -1.31 -7.37 -10.29
C VAL A 78 -0.99 -8.73 -10.89
N VAL A 79 -0.15 -8.74 -11.91
CA VAL A 79 0.26 -9.95 -12.60
C VAL A 79 1.77 -10.00 -12.74
N ARG A 80 2.31 -11.22 -12.74
CA ARG A 80 3.72 -11.41 -13.06
C ARG A 80 3.90 -11.24 -14.56
N ARG A 81 4.87 -10.43 -14.95
CA ARG A 81 5.19 -10.26 -16.35
C ARG A 81 5.92 -11.50 -16.88
N THR A 82 5.40 -12.10 -17.95
CA THR A 82 6.02 -13.21 -18.64
C THR A 82 6.17 -12.89 -20.13
N ALA A 83 6.92 -13.70 -20.86
CA ALA A 83 7.03 -13.55 -22.32
C ALA A 83 5.67 -13.74 -23.01
N ASP A 84 4.80 -14.57 -22.44
CA ASP A 84 3.54 -14.95 -23.06
C ASP A 84 2.39 -14.00 -22.77
N ASN A 85 2.46 -13.21 -21.68
CA ASN A 85 1.35 -12.36 -21.27
C ASN A 85 1.56 -10.86 -21.51
N GLY A 86 2.64 -10.48 -22.17
CA GLY A 86 2.92 -9.07 -22.43
C GLY A 86 1.83 -8.37 -23.23
N GLU A 87 1.22 -9.05 -24.19
CA GLU A 87 0.12 -8.50 -24.98
C GLU A 87 -1.15 -8.33 -24.14
N LEU A 88 -1.47 -9.31 -23.29
CA LEU A 88 -2.60 -9.22 -22.38
C LEU A 88 -2.43 -8.06 -21.42
N ILE A 89 -1.25 -7.89 -20.85
CA ILE A 89 -0.94 -6.78 -19.95
C ILE A 89 -1.14 -5.44 -20.66
N ARG A 90 -0.65 -5.30 -21.89
CA ARG A 90 -0.83 -4.07 -22.67
C ARG A 90 -2.29 -3.79 -22.96
N THR A 91 -3.05 -4.81 -23.28
CA THR A 91 -4.49 -4.69 -23.57
C THR A 91 -5.25 -4.22 -22.33
N LEU A 92 -4.99 -4.82 -21.17
CA LEU A 92 -5.64 -4.44 -19.92
C LEU A 92 -5.24 -3.03 -19.48
N ALA A 93 -3.99 -2.64 -19.68
CA ALA A 93 -3.53 -1.31 -19.32
C ALA A 93 -4.10 -0.22 -20.23
N ALA A 94 -4.40 -0.55 -21.48
CA ALA A 94 -4.99 0.39 -22.43
C ALA A 94 -6.51 0.57 -22.24
N GLY A 95 -7.14 -0.41 -21.61
CA GLY A 95 -8.57 -0.38 -21.32
C GLY A 95 -8.91 0.31 -20.03
#